data_08332a923a715084164ceede99cb11c9
#
_entry.id   08332a923a715084164ceede99cb11c9
#
_cell.length_a   1.000
_cell.length_b   1.000
_cell.length_c   1.000
_cell.angle_alpha   90.00
_cell.angle_beta   90.00
_cell.angle_gamma   90.00
#
_symmetry.space_group_name_H-M   'P 1'
#
loop_
_entity.id
_entity.type
_entity.pdbx_description
1 polymer ?
#
loop_
_entity_poly.entity_id
_entity_poly.type
_entity_poly.pdbx_seq_one_letter_code
_entity_poly.pdbx_strand_id
1 'polypeptide(L)'
;MEENKKISTLPYPEADIRFAVETTYDIPAMTAMAHVLRRTMRRKHTRISHIAGWILVALALLLAIPLDGSPFVWNRTVVIDLAVAAVLVIVLFGEDPINGWVASRRTLPSIRTGITYFTDSCYSSVFPVGKSEWQYSAILQAAETKQYFVLVFSQSHAQVYAKAGFATGSPEAFAFFLEEKTGKPVLKV
;
A
#
# COMPACT_ATOMS: atom_id res chain seq x y z
N MET A 1 35.15 7.15 20.31
CA MET A 1 34.42 8.00 21.27
C MET A 1 33.50 8.96 20.52
N GLU A 2 32.57 8.40 19.71
CA GLU A 2 31.65 9.14 18.83
C GLU A 2 30.29 8.45 18.68
N GLU A 3 29.85 7.79 19.76
CA GLU A 3 28.62 6.96 19.75
C GLU A 3 27.44 7.64 20.50
N ASN A 4 27.47 8.98 20.66
CA ASN A 4 26.46 9.66 21.48
C ASN A 4 25.87 10.92 20.85
N LYS A 5 25.58 10.89 19.52
CA LYS A 5 24.91 12.02 18.84
C LYS A 5 23.64 11.60 18.10
N LYS A 6 22.90 10.64 18.65
CA LYS A 6 21.58 10.20 18.13
C LYS A 6 20.47 10.36 19.15
N ILE A 7 20.56 11.37 20.03
CA ILE A 7 19.39 11.85 20.74
C ILE A 7 18.84 12.97 19.87
N SER A 8 18.20 12.61 18.75
CA SER A 8 17.28 13.51 18.10
C SER A 8 16.17 13.79 19.12
N THR A 9 16.01 15.05 19.49
CA THR A 9 14.90 15.52 20.33
C THR A 9 13.60 14.91 19.81
N LEU A 10 12.93 14.12 20.66
CA LEU A 10 11.61 13.60 20.37
C LEU A 10 10.73 14.75 19.89
N PRO A 11 9.87 14.59 18.87
CA PRO A 11 9.03 15.65 18.35
C PRO A 11 8.01 16.16 19.38
N TYR A 12 7.75 15.36 20.42
CA TYR A 12 6.83 15.61 21.54
C TYR A 12 7.46 15.18 22.86
N PRO A 13 6.98 15.71 24.01
CA PRO A 13 7.31 15.16 25.32
C PRO A 13 6.97 13.67 25.36
N GLU A 14 7.83 12.87 25.96
CA GLU A 14 7.65 11.41 26.02
C GLU A 14 6.32 11.02 26.69
N ALA A 15 5.87 11.81 27.68
CA ALA A 15 4.61 11.60 28.39
C ALA A 15 3.36 11.75 27.47
N ASP A 16 3.47 12.48 26.37
CA ASP A 16 2.36 12.74 25.44
C ASP A 16 2.31 11.69 24.31
N ILE A 17 3.34 10.87 24.17
CA ILE A 17 3.43 9.85 23.12
C ILE A 17 2.62 8.61 23.53
N ARG A 18 1.53 8.35 22.80
CA ARG A 18 0.66 7.18 23.01
C ARG A 18 1.21 5.96 22.26
N PHE A 19 1.69 6.18 21.05
CA PHE A 19 2.29 5.12 20.21
C PHE A 19 3.51 5.67 19.48
N ALA A 20 4.52 4.82 19.33
CA ALA A 20 5.68 5.05 18.48
C ALA A 20 5.85 3.86 17.57
N VAL A 21 5.86 4.09 16.25
CA VAL A 21 5.92 3.03 15.25
C VAL A 21 7.05 3.31 14.27
N GLU A 22 8.02 2.42 14.24
CA GLU A 22 9.06 2.41 13.21
C GLU A 22 8.54 1.66 11.98
N THR A 23 8.70 2.24 10.82
CA THR A 23 8.26 1.61 9.56
C THR A 23 9.32 1.77 8.49
N THR A 24 9.61 0.68 7.81
CA THR A 24 10.42 0.65 6.58
C THR A 24 9.48 0.56 5.39
N TYR A 25 9.62 1.52 4.47
CA TYR A 25 8.84 1.61 3.23
C TYR A 25 9.46 0.71 2.14
N ASP A 26 9.42 -0.58 2.40
CA ASP A 26 9.87 -1.65 1.50
C ASP A 26 8.77 -2.12 0.54
N ILE A 27 9.06 -3.12 -0.28
CA ILE A 27 8.09 -3.67 -1.24
C ILE A 27 6.85 -4.21 -0.54
N PRO A 28 6.92 -5.03 0.54
CA PRO A 28 5.75 -5.49 1.29
C PRO A 28 4.88 -4.36 1.82
N ALA A 29 5.47 -3.33 2.44
CA ALA A 29 4.75 -2.18 2.98
C ALA A 29 4.03 -1.40 1.87
N MET A 30 4.73 -1.13 0.75
CA MET A 30 4.14 -0.45 -0.41
C MET A 30 3.06 -1.29 -1.10
N THR A 31 3.20 -2.61 -1.14
CA THR A 31 2.18 -3.53 -1.66
C THR A 31 0.93 -3.49 -0.79
N ALA A 32 1.08 -3.52 0.54
CA ALA A 32 -0.04 -3.41 1.46
C ALA A 32 -0.78 -2.07 1.29
N MET A 33 -0.04 -0.97 1.13
CA MET A 33 -0.61 0.35 0.85
C MET A 33 -1.38 0.38 -0.48
N ALA A 34 -0.81 -0.17 -1.56
CA ALA A 34 -1.46 -0.26 -2.87
C ALA A 34 -2.75 -1.09 -2.79
N HIS A 35 -2.70 -2.24 -2.08
CA HIS A 35 -3.84 -3.12 -1.86
C HIS A 35 -4.99 -2.42 -1.15
N VAL A 36 -4.71 -1.70 -0.04
CA VAL A 36 -5.71 -0.96 0.71
C VAL A 36 -6.30 0.17 -0.12
N LEU A 37 -5.47 1.00 -0.81
CA LEU A 37 -5.96 2.06 -1.68
C LEU A 37 -6.89 1.53 -2.78
N ARG A 38 -6.55 0.39 -3.37
CA ARG A 38 -7.37 -0.28 -4.38
C ARG A 38 -8.71 -0.72 -3.81
N ARG A 39 -8.73 -1.34 -2.63
CA ARG A 39 -9.96 -1.85 -2.01
C ARG A 39 -10.85 -0.78 -1.39
N THR A 40 -10.29 0.36 -1.00
CA THR A 40 -11.05 1.46 -0.36
C THR A 40 -11.43 2.54 -1.36
N MET A 41 -10.45 3.26 -1.90
CA MET A 41 -10.68 4.47 -2.69
C MET A 41 -10.88 4.21 -4.18
N ARG A 42 -10.21 3.18 -4.76
CA ARG A 42 -10.22 2.91 -6.20
C ARG A 42 -11.15 1.78 -6.61
N ARG A 43 -12.02 1.31 -5.72
CA ARG A 43 -12.86 0.11 -5.92
C ARG A 43 -13.65 0.13 -7.24
N LYS A 44 -14.27 1.26 -7.60
CA LYS A 44 -15.04 1.38 -8.85
C LYS A 44 -14.12 1.31 -10.08
N HIS A 45 -13.03 2.08 -10.08
CA HIS A 45 -12.07 2.12 -11.17
C HIS A 45 -11.43 0.74 -11.38
N THR A 46 -10.96 0.12 -10.32
CA THR A 46 -10.37 -1.23 -10.37
C THR A 46 -11.35 -2.26 -10.94
N ARG A 47 -12.63 -2.22 -10.53
CA ARG A 47 -13.65 -3.15 -11.07
C ARG A 47 -13.79 -2.99 -12.58
N ILE A 48 -13.86 -1.75 -13.08
CA ILE A 48 -13.98 -1.48 -14.53
C ILE A 48 -12.72 -1.95 -15.26
N SER A 49 -11.53 -1.64 -14.74
CA SER A 49 -10.26 -2.07 -15.34
C SER A 49 -10.13 -3.60 -15.38
N HIS A 50 -10.55 -4.30 -14.32
CA HIS A 50 -10.55 -5.76 -14.32
C HIS A 50 -11.53 -6.37 -15.33
N ILE A 51 -12.75 -5.81 -15.45
CA ILE A 51 -13.71 -6.27 -16.47
C ILE A 51 -13.12 -6.07 -17.87
N ALA A 52 -12.59 -4.88 -18.16
CA ALA A 52 -11.95 -4.59 -19.44
C ALA A 52 -10.75 -5.51 -19.70
N GLY A 53 -9.93 -5.76 -18.68
CA GLY A 53 -8.78 -6.69 -18.80
C GLY A 53 -9.20 -8.11 -19.11
N TRP A 54 -10.26 -8.63 -18.46
CA TRP A 54 -10.77 -9.96 -18.77
C TRP A 54 -11.39 -10.06 -20.16
N ILE A 55 -12.05 -9.00 -20.66
CA ILE A 55 -12.53 -8.94 -22.03
C ILE A 55 -11.35 -9.02 -23.01
N LEU A 56 -10.25 -8.31 -22.75
CA LEU A 56 -9.05 -8.38 -23.60
C LEU A 56 -8.40 -9.76 -23.56
N VAL A 57 -8.34 -10.42 -22.40
CA VAL A 57 -7.85 -11.81 -22.29
C VAL A 57 -8.72 -12.76 -23.12
N ALA A 58 -10.04 -12.66 -22.99
CA ALA A 58 -10.97 -13.48 -23.77
C ALA A 58 -10.83 -13.24 -25.29
N LEU A 59 -10.64 -11.98 -25.70
CA LEU A 59 -10.43 -11.63 -27.11
C LEU A 59 -9.10 -12.21 -27.63
N ALA A 60 -8.00 -12.09 -26.87
CA ALA A 60 -6.72 -12.65 -27.25
C ALA A 60 -6.78 -14.18 -27.40
N LEU A 61 -7.49 -14.87 -26.48
CA LEU A 61 -7.70 -16.30 -26.58
C LEU A 61 -8.60 -16.68 -27.78
N LEU A 62 -9.63 -15.90 -28.07
CA LEU A 62 -10.51 -16.11 -29.21
C LEU A 62 -9.75 -15.96 -30.52
N LEU A 63 -8.86 -14.99 -30.65
CA LEU A 63 -8.02 -14.79 -31.83
C LEU A 63 -6.99 -15.91 -32.04
N ALA A 64 -6.58 -16.57 -30.94
CA ALA A 64 -5.67 -17.71 -31.01
C ALA A 64 -6.33 -18.99 -31.56
N ILE A 65 -7.67 -19.07 -31.59
CA ILE A 65 -8.43 -20.24 -32.04
C ILE A 65 -8.91 -20.02 -33.48
N PRO A 66 -8.67 -20.95 -34.44
CA PRO A 66 -9.21 -20.84 -35.77
C PRO A 66 -10.75 -21.00 -35.74
N LEU A 67 -11.47 -19.92 -36.04
CA LEU A 67 -12.96 -19.90 -36.05
C LEU A 67 -13.56 -20.39 -37.35
N ASP A 68 -12.73 -20.61 -38.38
CA ASP A 68 -13.12 -21.09 -39.74
C ASP A 68 -13.21 -22.60 -39.87
N GLY A 69 -13.03 -23.32 -38.75
CA GLY A 69 -13.02 -24.80 -38.75
C GLY A 69 -11.73 -25.42 -39.26
N SER A 70 -10.71 -24.63 -39.55
CA SER A 70 -9.39 -25.14 -39.93
C SER A 70 -8.71 -25.84 -38.73
N PRO A 71 -7.82 -26.84 -38.98
CA PRO A 71 -7.08 -27.47 -37.89
C PRO A 71 -6.21 -26.46 -37.17
N PHE A 72 -6.14 -26.55 -35.83
CA PHE A 72 -5.26 -25.73 -35.03
C PHE A 72 -3.79 -25.96 -35.38
N VAL A 73 -3.11 -24.92 -35.81
CA VAL A 73 -1.69 -24.96 -36.18
C VAL A 73 -0.90 -23.93 -35.34
N TRP A 74 0.15 -24.40 -34.71
CA TRP A 74 1.09 -23.52 -34.02
C TRP A 74 1.81 -22.62 -35.03
N ASN A 75 1.36 -21.37 -35.12
CA ASN A 75 2.00 -20.34 -35.91
C ASN A 75 2.43 -19.17 -35.02
N ARG A 76 3.20 -18.25 -35.60
CA ARG A 76 3.72 -17.08 -34.85
C ARG A 76 2.60 -16.24 -34.24
N THR A 77 1.47 -16.09 -34.89
CA THR A 77 0.32 -15.28 -34.44
C THR A 77 -0.28 -15.91 -33.18
N VAL A 78 -0.58 -17.21 -33.20
CA VAL A 78 -1.11 -17.95 -32.04
C VAL A 78 -0.18 -17.82 -30.82
N VAL A 79 1.15 -17.94 -31.03
CA VAL A 79 2.11 -17.80 -29.92
C VAL A 79 2.09 -16.39 -29.36
N ILE A 80 1.97 -15.37 -30.20
CA ILE A 80 1.88 -13.97 -29.76
C ILE A 80 0.59 -13.74 -28.98
N ASP A 81 -0.56 -14.19 -29.49
CA ASP A 81 -1.87 -14.00 -28.83
C ASP A 81 -1.92 -14.67 -27.46
N LEU A 82 -1.39 -15.88 -27.35
CA LEU A 82 -1.27 -16.58 -26.07
C LEU A 82 -0.29 -15.88 -25.11
N ALA A 83 0.82 -15.35 -25.61
CA ALA A 83 1.76 -14.59 -24.81
C ALA A 83 1.12 -13.28 -24.30
N VAL A 84 0.37 -12.57 -25.13
CA VAL A 84 -0.40 -11.38 -24.74
C VAL A 84 -1.43 -11.73 -23.67
N ALA A 85 -2.20 -12.81 -23.86
CA ALA A 85 -3.16 -13.27 -22.87
C ALA A 85 -2.48 -13.56 -21.51
N ALA A 86 -1.35 -14.27 -21.53
CA ALA A 86 -0.58 -14.60 -20.33
C ALA A 86 -0.07 -13.33 -19.61
N VAL A 87 0.48 -12.35 -20.34
CA VAL A 87 0.93 -11.08 -19.76
C VAL A 87 -0.23 -10.32 -19.16
N LEU A 88 -1.39 -10.24 -19.83
CA LEU A 88 -2.59 -9.59 -19.28
C LEU A 88 -3.05 -10.25 -17.98
N VAL A 89 -3.06 -11.58 -17.91
CA VAL A 89 -3.40 -12.32 -16.69
C VAL A 89 -2.42 -12.00 -15.55
N ILE A 90 -1.10 -12.01 -15.84
CA ILE A 90 -0.07 -11.64 -14.84
C ILE A 90 -0.30 -10.22 -14.31
N VAL A 91 -0.61 -9.27 -15.18
CA VAL A 91 -0.87 -7.88 -14.78
C VAL A 91 -2.14 -7.77 -13.93
N LEU A 92 -3.22 -8.46 -14.30
CA LEU A 92 -4.49 -8.44 -13.56
C LEU A 92 -4.36 -9.02 -12.14
N PHE A 93 -3.59 -10.08 -11.96
CA PHE A 93 -3.36 -10.69 -10.64
C PHE A 93 -2.22 -10.02 -9.88
N GLY A 94 -1.23 -9.46 -10.60
CA GLY A 94 -0.04 -8.83 -10.05
C GLY A 94 -0.16 -7.33 -9.77
N GLU A 95 -1.35 -6.72 -9.88
CA GLU A 95 -1.53 -5.27 -9.76
C GLU A 95 -0.93 -4.70 -8.47
N ASP A 96 -1.23 -5.31 -7.31
CA ASP A 96 -0.76 -4.80 -6.02
C ASP A 96 0.77 -4.95 -5.85
N PRO A 97 1.40 -6.13 -6.09
CA PRO A 97 2.83 -6.27 -5.98
C PRO A 97 3.60 -5.46 -7.04
N ILE A 98 3.08 -5.31 -8.25
CA ILE A 98 3.70 -4.48 -9.30
C ILE A 98 3.69 -3.00 -8.85
N ASN A 99 2.54 -2.51 -8.37
CA ASN A 99 2.42 -1.14 -7.86
C ASN A 99 3.30 -0.91 -6.64
N GLY A 100 3.36 -1.88 -5.71
CA GLY A 100 4.24 -1.83 -4.54
C GLY A 100 5.72 -1.80 -4.93
N TRP A 101 6.13 -2.61 -5.88
CA TRP A 101 7.50 -2.61 -6.40
C TRP A 101 7.87 -1.27 -7.08
N VAL A 102 7.01 -0.75 -7.94
CA VAL A 102 7.21 0.55 -8.59
C VAL A 102 7.29 1.67 -7.55
N ALA A 103 6.40 1.70 -6.56
CA ALA A 103 6.39 2.68 -5.49
C ALA A 103 7.68 2.61 -4.65
N SER A 104 8.09 1.41 -4.25
CA SER A 104 9.33 1.19 -3.50
C SER A 104 10.58 1.67 -4.26
N ARG A 105 10.63 1.46 -5.60
CA ARG A 105 11.73 1.96 -6.44
C ARG A 105 11.76 3.49 -6.56
N ARG A 106 10.62 4.15 -6.44
CA ARG A 106 10.51 5.61 -6.50
C ARG A 106 10.75 6.27 -5.13
N THR A 107 10.72 5.50 -4.05
CA THR A 107 10.96 6.01 -2.70
C THR A 107 12.43 6.35 -2.53
N LEU A 108 12.71 7.60 -2.16
CA LEU A 108 14.07 8.06 -1.89
C LEU A 108 14.69 7.29 -0.71
N PRO A 109 15.97 6.92 -0.77
CA PRO A 109 16.64 6.21 0.34
C PRO A 109 16.51 6.93 1.69
N SER A 110 16.53 8.26 1.67
CA SER A 110 16.45 9.13 2.87
C SER A 110 15.10 9.15 3.58
N ILE A 111 14.03 8.67 2.93
CA ILE A 111 12.69 8.55 3.53
C ILE A 111 12.22 7.09 3.60
N ARG A 112 13.13 6.13 3.38
CA ARG A 112 12.78 4.72 3.34
C ARG A 112 12.47 4.16 4.72
N THR A 113 13.06 4.67 5.77
CA THR A 113 12.77 4.28 7.16
C THR A 113 12.46 5.53 7.97
N GLY A 114 11.41 5.50 8.75
CA GLY A 114 10.99 6.58 9.62
C GLY A 114 10.29 6.07 10.86
N ILE A 115 10.24 6.93 11.88
CA ILE A 115 9.50 6.67 13.11
C ILE A 115 8.34 7.65 13.17
N THR A 116 7.15 7.14 13.44
CA THR A 116 5.96 7.98 13.62
C THR A 116 5.52 7.92 15.07
N TYR A 117 5.33 9.10 15.65
CA TYR A 117 4.89 9.31 17.02
C TYR A 117 3.44 9.80 17.00
N PHE A 118 2.56 9.11 17.71
CA PHE A 118 1.15 9.44 17.83
C PHE A 118 0.86 10.00 19.22
N THR A 119 0.22 11.19 19.25
CA THR A 119 -0.27 11.83 20.46
C THR A 119 -1.79 11.90 20.45
N ASP A 120 -2.40 12.44 21.47
CA ASP A 120 -3.87 12.58 21.53
C ASP A 120 -4.43 13.60 20.52
N SER A 121 -3.64 14.58 20.07
CA SER A 121 -4.09 15.66 19.18
C SER A 121 -3.65 15.51 17.73
N CYS A 122 -2.45 15.00 17.50
CA CYS A 122 -1.84 14.90 16.18
C CYS A 122 -0.79 13.79 16.17
N TYR A 123 -0.19 13.53 15.02
CA TYR A 123 0.96 12.63 14.93
C TYR A 123 2.02 13.19 13.99
N SER A 124 3.27 12.81 14.23
CA SER A 124 4.42 13.29 13.48
C SER A 124 5.27 12.13 13.00
N SER A 125 5.55 12.10 11.70
CA SER A 125 6.50 11.17 11.09
C SER A 125 7.85 11.85 10.96
N VAL A 126 8.87 11.23 11.52
CA VAL A 126 10.25 11.70 11.53
C VAL A 126 11.10 10.83 10.63
N PHE A 127 11.75 11.46 9.67
CA PHE A 127 12.69 10.86 8.74
C PHE A 127 14.06 11.51 8.87
N PRO A 128 15.14 10.90 8.36
CA PRO A 128 16.47 11.51 8.37
C PRO A 128 16.56 12.90 7.73
N VAL A 129 15.64 13.20 6.80
CA VAL A 129 15.61 14.46 6.03
C VAL A 129 14.62 15.50 6.57
N GLY A 130 13.82 15.16 7.58
CA GLY A 130 12.86 16.10 8.15
C GLY A 130 11.69 15.42 8.85
N LYS A 131 10.78 16.22 9.35
CA LYS A 131 9.54 15.74 9.99
C LYS A 131 8.31 16.30 9.27
N SER A 132 7.22 15.55 9.34
CA SER A 132 5.90 15.99 8.89
C SER A 132 4.90 15.74 10.00
N GLU A 133 3.99 16.69 10.22
CA GLU A 133 2.94 16.61 11.21
C GLU A 133 1.58 16.51 10.52
N TRP A 134 0.70 15.69 11.08
CA TRP A 134 -0.60 15.35 10.51
C TRP A 134 -1.69 15.36 11.58
N GLN A 135 -2.87 15.78 11.21
CA GLN A 135 -4.05 15.72 12.06
C GLN A 135 -4.91 14.51 11.73
N TYR A 136 -5.55 13.92 12.73
CA TYR A 136 -6.44 12.76 12.53
C TYR A 136 -7.63 13.07 11.63
N SER A 137 -8.11 14.31 11.62
CA SER A 137 -9.19 14.78 10.75
C SER A 137 -8.87 14.68 9.25
N ALA A 138 -7.58 14.64 8.89
CA ALA A 138 -7.16 14.45 7.50
C ALA A 138 -7.30 13.01 7.01
N ILE A 139 -7.49 12.04 7.92
CA ILE A 139 -7.61 10.62 7.59
C ILE A 139 -9.02 10.35 7.06
N LEU A 140 -9.10 9.98 5.78
CA LEU A 140 -10.36 9.58 5.15
C LEU A 140 -10.81 8.19 5.58
N GLN A 141 -9.86 7.26 5.73
CA GLN A 141 -10.09 5.89 6.13
C GLN A 141 -8.84 5.29 6.75
N ALA A 142 -9.02 4.54 7.85
CA ALA A 142 -8.01 3.66 8.39
C ALA A 142 -8.33 2.20 7.99
N ALA A 143 -7.31 1.43 7.65
CA ALA A 143 -7.45 0.01 7.34
C ALA A 143 -6.35 -0.81 7.99
N GLU A 144 -6.68 -2.04 8.31
CA GLU A 144 -5.81 -3.03 8.93
C GLU A 144 -5.66 -4.21 8.00
N THR A 145 -4.41 -4.57 7.70
CA THR A 145 -4.05 -5.83 7.06
C THR A 145 -3.45 -6.78 8.10
N LYS A 146 -3.06 -7.97 7.67
CA LYS A 146 -2.40 -8.93 8.58
C LYS A 146 -1.14 -8.36 9.25
N GLN A 147 -0.35 -7.53 8.55
CA GLN A 147 0.96 -7.06 8.98
C GLN A 147 1.08 -5.54 9.13
N TYR A 148 0.12 -4.77 8.62
CA TYR A 148 0.21 -3.32 8.53
C TYR A 148 -1.10 -2.64 8.89
N PHE A 149 -1.00 -1.41 9.41
CA PHE A 149 -2.05 -0.40 9.35
C PHE A 149 -1.78 0.54 8.19
N VAL A 150 -2.84 0.99 7.52
CA VAL A 150 -2.75 1.95 6.42
C VAL A 150 -3.74 3.08 6.67
N LEU A 151 -3.22 4.30 6.76
CA LEU A 151 -4.02 5.53 6.88
C LEU A 151 -4.14 6.16 5.50
N VAL A 152 -5.34 6.31 5.01
CA VAL A 152 -5.66 6.81 3.67
C VAL A 152 -6.13 8.25 3.75
N PHE A 153 -5.52 9.14 2.97
CA PHE A 153 -5.81 10.58 2.91
C PHE A 153 -6.48 10.98 1.59
N SER A 154 -6.16 10.27 0.52
CA SER A 154 -6.76 10.51 -0.80
C SER A 154 -6.69 9.23 -1.65
N GLN A 155 -7.16 9.31 -2.89
CA GLN A 155 -7.05 8.21 -3.85
C GLN A 155 -5.60 7.82 -4.21
N SER A 156 -4.63 8.70 -3.94
CA SER A 156 -3.23 8.52 -4.30
C SER A 156 -2.26 8.70 -3.13
N HIS A 157 -2.76 9.08 -1.96
CA HIS A 157 -1.92 9.32 -0.78
C HIS A 157 -2.38 8.48 0.40
N ALA A 158 -1.47 7.69 0.93
CA ALA A 158 -1.64 6.90 2.14
C ALA A 158 -0.31 6.77 2.87
N GLN A 159 -0.38 6.41 4.14
CA GLN A 159 0.76 6.07 4.99
C GLN A 159 0.57 4.66 5.52
N VAL A 160 1.65 3.91 5.62
CA VAL A 160 1.65 2.53 6.10
C VAL A 160 2.50 2.40 7.36
N TYR A 161 2.03 1.59 8.32
CA TYR A 161 2.66 1.37 9.62
C TYR A 161 2.76 -0.11 9.89
N ALA A 162 4.00 -0.59 10.12
CA ALA A 162 4.25 -2.00 10.38
C ALA A 162 3.80 -2.38 11.79
N LYS A 163 2.99 -3.44 11.93
CA LYS A 163 2.61 -3.96 13.25
C LYS A 163 3.80 -4.44 14.07
N ALA A 164 4.82 -4.95 13.42
CA ALA A 164 6.06 -5.36 14.06
C ALA A 164 6.97 -4.19 14.49
N GLY A 165 6.66 -2.96 14.06
CA GLY A 165 7.47 -1.77 14.34
C GLY A 165 7.01 -0.95 15.55
N PHE A 166 6.05 -1.42 16.33
CA PHE A 166 5.59 -0.72 17.53
C PHE A 166 6.68 -0.75 18.61
N ALA A 167 7.26 0.41 18.88
CA ALA A 167 8.19 0.61 19.99
C ALA A 167 7.45 0.99 21.28
N THR A 168 6.29 1.65 21.16
CA THR A 168 5.41 2.03 22.28
C THR A 168 3.97 1.72 21.90
N GLY A 169 3.20 1.15 22.84
CA GLY A 169 1.83 0.69 22.64
C GLY A 169 1.76 -0.68 21.94
N SER A 170 0.53 -1.15 21.68
CA SER A 170 0.29 -2.40 20.95
C SER A 170 -0.55 -2.19 19.71
N PRO A 171 -0.43 -3.04 18.67
CA PRO A 171 -1.25 -2.96 17.46
C PRO A 171 -2.76 -3.00 17.72
N GLU A 172 -3.19 -3.81 18.71
CA GLU A 172 -4.60 -3.94 19.08
C GLU A 172 -5.15 -2.63 19.68
N ALA A 173 -4.40 -2.05 20.63
CA ALA A 173 -4.75 -0.76 21.23
C ALA A 173 -4.73 0.37 20.19
N PHE A 174 -3.83 0.28 19.21
CA PHE A 174 -3.73 1.28 18.14
C PHE A 174 -4.95 1.27 17.21
N ALA A 175 -5.54 0.11 16.93
CA ALA A 175 -6.77 0.04 16.15
C ALA A 175 -7.91 0.82 16.83
N PHE A 176 -8.15 0.59 18.12
CA PHE A 176 -9.15 1.32 18.91
C PHE A 176 -8.86 2.82 18.98
N PHE A 177 -7.61 3.17 19.19
CA PHE A 177 -7.17 4.57 19.20
C PHE A 177 -7.48 5.26 17.87
N LEU A 178 -7.20 4.64 16.73
CA LEU A 178 -7.54 5.19 15.42
C LEU A 178 -9.05 5.36 15.23
N GLU A 179 -9.86 4.41 15.68
CA GLU A 179 -11.33 4.54 15.64
C GLU A 179 -11.82 5.72 16.48
N GLU A 180 -11.27 5.88 17.69
CA GLU A 180 -11.60 7.01 18.56
C GLU A 180 -11.22 8.36 17.91
N LYS A 181 -9.96 8.48 17.41
CA LYS A 181 -9.47 9.77 16.87
C LYS A 181 -10.04 10.14 15.52
N THR A 182 -10.41 9.17 14.69
CA THR A 182 -10.97 9.42 13.35
C THR A 182 -12.51 9.42 13.35
N GLY A 183 -13.15 8.86 14.37
CA GLY A 183 -14.60 8.63 14.40
C GLY A 183 -15.09 7.61 13.35
N LYS A 184 -14.18 6.79 12.79
CA LYS A 184 -14.45 5.85 11.70
C LYS A 184 -13.91 4.47 12.05
N PRO A 185 -14.61 3.38 11.66
CA PRO A 185 -14.11 2.03 11.92
C PRO A 185 -12.83 1.75 11.12
N VAL A 186 -11.93 0.98 11.71
CA VAL A 186 -10.76 0.44 11.03
C VAL A 186 -11.18 -0.76 10.17
N LEU A 187 -11.06 -0.64 8.86
CA LEU A 187 -11.46 -1.69 7.93
C LEU A 187 -10.44 -2.84 7.93
N LYS A 188 -10.89 -4.07 8.13
CA LYS A 188 -10.06 -5.27 7.93
C LYS A 188 -10.04 -5.63 6.44
N VAL A 189 -8.82 -5.72 5.87
CA VAL A 189 -8.61 -5.91 4.42
C VAL A 189 -7.66 -7.06 4.13
#